data_3ff989321ab462ff5ea5fa01a3ffd336
#
_entry.id   3ff989321ab462ff5ea5fa01a3ffd336
#
_cell.length_a   1.000
_cell.length_b   1.000
_cell.length_c   1.000
_cell.angle_alpha   90.00
_cell.angle_beta   90.00
_cell.angle_gamma   90.00
#
_symmetry.space_group_name_H-M   'P 1'
#
loop_
_entity.id
_entity.type
_entity.pdbx_description
1 polymer ?
#
loop_
_entity_poly.entity_id
_entity_poly.type
_entity_poly.pdbx_seq_one_letter_code
_entity_poly.pdbx_strand_id
1 'polypeptide(L)'
;MGSAYGSAAAIVAIMLVPVVSVVQGQEEARAVAGGGISVPGWAGKIDANEASRGQKLENAKLAKEGNALHVTTGPAVAYWNPANKATGNYTVKATFTEPKYMNLNDHPHPYGVFIAGNDMGTDQQSYLYCAAYGKGNFIVRGFGPAAFQMNGRGGEMNDAVHKAAGPGQPVTQEIALSVKGDNVECAINGKTVASYPKADLVTSGKLKSTDGIYGIRFGHNTEATVTGLTMTKQ
;
A
#
# COMPACT_ATOMS: atom_id res chain seq x y z
N MET A 1 54.94 64.74 25.97
CA MET A 1 53.72 64.68 25.12
C MET A 1 53.60 63.26 24.61
N GLY A 2 52.85 62.41 25.30
CA GLY A 2 52.63 61.02 24.94
C GLY A 2 51.18 60.80 24.56
N SER A 3 50.94 60.38 23.34
CA SER A 3 49.60 60.04 22.84
C SER A 3 49.37 58.57 23.06
N ALA A 4 48.32 58.24 23.84
CA ALA A 4 47.87 56.87 24.07
C ALA A 4 46.79 56.52 23.01
N TYR A 5 47.05 55.53 22.17
CA TYR A 5 46.05 54.93 21.29
C TYR A 5 45.34 53.77 22.02
N GLY A 6 44.06 53.98 22.32
CA GLY A 6 43.19 52.94 22.81
C GLY A 6 42.67 52.07 21.69
N SER A 7 43.00 50.78 21.70
CA SER A 7 42.42 49.80 20.80
C SER A 7 41.06 49.31 21.33
N ALA A 8 39.98 49.61 20.62
CA ALA A 8 38.66 49.04 20.89
C ALA A 8 38.56 47.64 20.26
N ALA A 9 38.44 46.63 21.09
CA ALA A 9 38.14 45.25 20.66
C ALA A 9 36.63 45.08 20.42
N ALA A 10 36.26 44.90 19.17
CA ALA A 10 34.86 44.55 18.84
C ALA A 10 34.62 43.06 19.10
N ILE A 11 33.77 42.75 20.07
CA ILE A 11 33.31 41.41 20.34
C ILE A 11 32.15 41.11 19.38
N VAL A 12 32.40 40.26 18.38
CA VAL A 12 31.35 39.73 17.51
C VAL A 12 30.69 38.53 18.21
N ALA A 13 29.49 38.75 18.72
CA ALA A 13 28.66 37.68 19.26
C ALA A 13 28.04 36.87 18.12
N ILE A 14 28.56 35.68 17.85
CA ILE A 14 27.94 34.74 16.94
C ILE A 14 26.74 34.11 17.63
N MET A 15 25.53 34.55 17.26
CA MET A 15 24.30 33.85 17.63
C MET A 15 24.19 32.54 16.87
N LEU A 16 24.43 31.41 17.54
CA LEU A 16 24.07 30.09 17.08
C LEU A 16 22.55 29.96 17.14
N VAL A 17 21.89 30.08 15.98
CA VAL A 17 20.47 29.71 15.85
C VAL A 17 20.42 28.18 15.75
N PRO A 18 19.74 27.49 16.69
CA PRO A 18 19.59 26.05 16.55
C PRO A 18 18.72 25.77 15.32
N VAL A 19 19.28 25.11 14.31
CA VAL A 19 18.53 24.53 13.21
C VAL A 19 17.75 23.35 13.80
N VAL A 20 16.50 23.59 14.16
CA VAL A 20 15.55 22.50 14.47
C VAL A 20 15.24 21.84 13.14
N SER A 21 15.93 20.74 12.83
CA SER A 21 15.54 19.84 11.77
C SER A 21 14.18 19.26 12.15
N VAL A 22 13.12 19.76 11.51
CA VAL A 22 11.82 19.08 11.53
C VAL A 22 12.02 17.78 10.76
N VAL A 23 12.34 16.70 11.47
CA VAL A 23 12.18 15.35 10.97
C VAL A 23 10.68 15.23 10.73
N GLN A 24 10.24 15.26 9.46
CA GLN A 24 8.89 14.85 9.11
C GLN A 24 8.78 13.39 9.55
N GLY A 25 8.21 13.18 10.73
CA GLY A 25 7.96 11.85 11.27
C GLY A 25 7.04 11.14 10.29
N GLN A 26 7.54 10.05 9.68
CA GLN A 26 6.64 9.11 9.03
C GLN A 26 5.70 8.61 10.13
N GLU A 27 4.40 8.68 9.86
CA GLU A 27 3.39 8.18 10.80
C GLU A 27 3.74 6.73 11.18
N GLU A 28 3.83 6.47 12.49
CA GLU A 28 4.14 5.12 12.97
C GLU A 28 2.91 4.21 12.81
N ALA A 29 3.17 2.96 12.43
CA ALA A 29 2.14 1.94 12.35
C ALA A 29 1.58 1.68 13.76
N ARG A 30 0.25 1.77 13.91
CA ARG A 30 -0.45 1.56 15.18
C ARG A 30 -0.64 0.07 15.43
N ALA A 31 -0.52 -0.38 16.67
CA ALA A 31 -0.88 -1.74 17.04
C ALA A 31 -2.41 -1.89 17.05
N VAL A 32 -2.90 -2.95 16.43
CA VAL A 32 -4.33 -3.29 16.39
C VAL A 32 -4.65 -4.29 17.51
N ALA A 33 -5.59 -3.95 18.38
CA ALA A 33 -6.01 -4.84 19.45
C ALA A 33 -6.66 -6.12 18.89
N GLY A 34 -6.26 -7.30 19.43
CA GLY A 34 -6.74 -8.60 18.95
C GLY A 34 -6.33 -8.89 17.50
N GLY A 35 -5.15 -8.44 17.12
CA GLY A 35 -4.59 -8.63 15.77
C GLY A 35 -4.25 -10.08 15.45
N GLY A 36 -3.75 -10.28 14.25
CA GLY A 36 -3.46 -11.58 13.67
C GLY A 36 -4.50 -11.99 12.61
N ILE A 37 -4.40 -13.21 12.13
CA ILE A 37 -5.27 -13.77 11.09
C ILE A 37 -6.21 -14.78 11.74
N SER A 38 -7.51 -14.50 11.76
CA SER A 38 -8.56 -15.40 12.26
C SER A 38 -9.37 -16.08 11.15
N VAL A 39 -8.93 -15.94 9.89
CA VAL A 39 -9.57 -16.59 8.73
C VAL A 39 -8.81 -17.87 8.38
N PRO A 40 -9.43 -19.06 8.50
CA PRO A 40 -8.75 -20.32 8.22
C PRO A 40 -8.16 -20.38 6.80
N GLY A 41 -6.94 -20.88 6.69
CA GLY A 41 -6.24 -21.06 5.42
C GLY A 41 -5.65 -19.77 4.83
N TRP A 42 -5.82 -18.61 5.47
CA TRP A 42 -5.17 -17.38 5.04
C TRP A 42 -3.79 -17.20 5.69
N ALA A 43 -2.93 -16.55 4.95
CA ALA A 43 -1.60 -16.13 5.36
C ALA A 43 -1.44 -14.62 5.12
N GLY A 44 -0.42 -14.03 5.72
CA GLY A 44 -0.10 -12.63 5.53
C GLY A 44 1.38 -12.35 5.75
N LYS A 45 1.86 -11.26 5.16
CA LYS A 45 3.19 -10.72 5.41
C LYS A 45 3.16 -9.21 5.39
N ILE A 46 3.72 -8.61 6.42
CA ILE A 46 3.93 -7.16 6.48
C ILE A 46 5.14 -6.76 5.62
N ASP A 47 5.24 -5.49 5.27
CA ASP A 47 6.36 -4.97 4.51
C ASP A 47 7.66 -5.07 5.32
N ALA A 48 8.77 -5.35 4.63
CA ALA A 48 10.08 -5.52 5.27
C ALA A 48 10.53 -4.27 6.04
N ASN A 49 10.21 -3.06 5.53
CA ASN A 49 10.52 -1.82 6.23
C ASN A 49 9.68 -1.64 7.51
N GLU A 50 8.47 -2.16 7.57
CA GLU A 50 7.66 -2.18 8.79
C GLU A 50 8.24 -3.17 9.81
N ALA A 51 8.60 -4.37 9.33
CA ALA A 51 9.23 -5.39 10.17
C ALA A 51 10.58 -4.89 10.76
N SER A 52 11.38 -4.18 10.00
CA SER A 52 12.66 -3.61 10.47
C SER A 52 12.48 -2.54 11.56
N ARG A 53 11.29 -1.97 11.68
CA ARG A 53 10.89 -1.03 12.75
C ARG A 53 10.20 -1.71 13.93
N GLY A 54 10.27 -3.06 13.99
CA GLY A 54 9.70 -3.84 15.09
C GLY A 54 8.22 -4.18 14.96
N GLN A 55 7.58 -3.80 13.85
CA GLN A 55 6.19 -4.20 13.60
C GLN A 55 6.10 -5.71 13.32
N LYS A 56 4.95 -6.29 13.68
CA LYS A 56 4.66 -7.72 13.51
C LYS A 56 3.32 -7.90 12.83
N LEU A 57 3.08 -9.09 12.29
CA LEU A 57 1.80 -9.41 11.65
C LEU A 57 0.62 -9.29 12.63
N GLU A 58 0.85 -9.58 13.91
CA GLU A 58 -0.12 -9.44 15.00
C GLU A 58 -0.51 -7.98 15.28
N ASN A 59 0.23 -7.00 14.74
CA ASN A 59 -0.14 -5.59 14.78
C ASN A 59 -1.16 -5.21 13.69
N ALA A 60 -1.59 -6.16 12.86
CA ALA A 60 -2.66 -6.03 11.89
C ALA A 60 -3.67 -7.16 12.10
N LYS A 61 -4.91 -6.98 11.66
CA LYS A 61 -6.01 -7.92 11.86
C LYS A 61 -6.64 -8.30 10.53
N LEU A 62 -6.84 -9.59 10.30
CA LEU A 62 -7.70 -10.14 9.26
C LEU A 62 -8.74 -11.03 9.93
N ALA A 63 -10.00 -10.66 9.86
CA ALA A 63 -11.13 -11.43 10.40
C ALA A 63 -12.19 -11.66 9.33
N LYS A 64 -13.06 -12.64 9.54
CA LYS A 64 -14.23 -12.87 8.70
C LYS A 64 -15.49 -12.46 9.46
N GLU A 65 -16.32 -11.63 8.81
CA GLU A 65 -17.62 -11.20 9.31
C GLU A 65 -18.69 -11.52 8.26
N GLY A 66 -19.46 -12.57 8.49
CA GLY A 66 -20.38 -13.10 7.48
C GLY A 66 -19.62 -13.56 6.22
N ASN A 67 -19.93 -12.95 5.08
CA ASN A 67 -19.25 -13.21 3.80
C ASN A 67 -18.14 -12.19 3.48
N ALA A 68 -17.89 -11.22 4.35
CA ALA A 68 -16.86 -10.22 4.17
C ALA A 68 -15.58 -10.57 4.94
N LEU A 69 -14.45 -10.10 4.45
CA LEU A 69 -13.21 -10.01 5.21
C LEU A 69 -13.13 -8.61 5.82
N HIS A 70 -12.91 -8.54 7.12
CA HIS A 70 -12.65 -7.29 7.81
C HIS A 70 -11.15 -7.15 8.07
N VAL A 71 -10.56 -6.08 7.59
CA VAL A 71 -9.13 -5.79 7.70
C VAL A 71 -8.93 -4.50 8.47
N THR A 72 -8.08 -4.55 9.49
CA THR A 72 -7.58 -3.36 10.18
C THR A 72 -6.06 -3.48 10.23
N THR A 73 -5.33 -2.49 9.73
CA THR A 73 -3.88 -2.53 9.70
C THR A 73 -3.26 -1.52 10.66
N GLY A 74 -2.22 -1.95 11.38
CA GLY A 74 -1.17 -1.09 11.88
C GLY A 74 -0.10 -1.00 10.79
N PRO A 75 0.75 -2.03 10.58
CA PRO A 75 1.70 -2.07 9.48
C PRO A 75 1.01 -2.35 8.13
N ALA A 76 1.67 -1.92 7.05
CA ALA A 76 1.28 -2.28 5.69
C ALA A 76 1.47 -3.79 5.45
N VAL A 77 0.48 -4.45 4.83
CA VAL A 77 0.39 -5.90 4.78
C VAL A 77 -0.25 -6.41 3.48
N ALA A 78 0.22 -7.56 3.01
CA ALA A 78 -0.47 -8.38 2.01
C ALA A 78 -1.06 -9.62 2.68
N TYR A 79 -2.33 -9.96 2.35
CA TYR A 79 -3.02 -11.16 2.81
C TYR A 79 -3.44 -12.02 1.61
N TRP A 80 -3.31 -13.33 1.74
CA TRP A 80 -3.69 -14.30 0.70
C TRP A 80 -4.12 -15.64 1.28
N ASN A 81 -4.89 -16.38 0.49
CA ASN A 81 -5.04 -17.81 0.70
C ASN A 81 -4.14 -18.54 -0.31
N PRO A 82 -3.25 -19.46 0.08
CA PRO A 82 -2.38 -20.18 -0.84
C PRO A 82 -3.13 -20.99 -1.92
N ALA A 83 -4.40 -21.31 -1.71
CA ALA A 83 -5.26 -21.94 -2.71
C ALA A 83 -5.73 -20.96 -3.81
N ASN A 84 -5.66 -19.66 -3.58
CA ASN A 84 -6.03 -18.62 -4.54
C ASN A 84 -4.95 -18.48 -5.62
N LYS A 85 -5.04 -19.28 -6.66
CA LYS A 85 -4.08 -19.28 -7.78
C LYS A 85 -4.77 -18.86 -9.07
N ALA A 86 -4.07 -18.07 -9.89
CA ALA A 86 -4.49 -17.63 -11.21
C ALA A 86 -3.37 -17.87 -12.22
N THR A 87 -3.73 -18.31 -13.43
CA THR A 87 -2.78 -18.61 -14.51
C THR A 87 -3.37 -18.24 -15.88
N GLY A 88 -2.52 -17.81 -16.80
CA GLY A 88 -2.90 -17.42 -18.15
C GLY A 88 -3.64 -16.08 -18.18
N ASN A 89 -4.77 -16.03 -18.87
CA ASN A 89 -5.64 -14.84 -18.92
C ASN A 89 -6.71 -14.94 -17.84
N TYR A 90 -6.81 -13.93 -17.01
CA TYR A 90 -7.75 -13.90 -15.89
C TYR A 90 -8.01 -12.47 -15.39
N THR A 91 -9.06 -12.32 -14.61
CA THR A 91 -9.35 -11.11 -13.83
C THR A 91 -9.52 -11.48 -12.36
N VAL A 92 -8.82 -10.79 -11.48
CA VAL A 92 -9.04 -10.80 -10.03
C VAL A 92 -9.68 -9.49 -9.64
N LYS A 93 -10.78 -9.54 -8.87
CA LYS A 93 -11.44 -8.34 -8.38
C LYS A 93 -11.99 -8.51 -6.97
N ALA A 94 -12.17 -7.39 -6.28
CA ALA A 94 -12.86 -7.30 -5.00
C ALA A 94 -13.45 -5.91 -4.80
N THR A 95 -14.46 -5.81 -3.94
CA THR A 95 -15.03 -4.54 -3.47
C THR A 95 -14.50 -4.24 -2.08
N PHE A 96 -13.95 -3.05 -1.91
CA PHE A 96 -13.41 -2.51 -0.67
C PHE A 96 -14.32 -1.38 -0.18
N THR A 97 -14.75 -1.45 1.07
CA THR A 97 -15.47 -0.37 1.73
C THR A 97 -14.67 0.08 2.95
N GLU A 98 -14.09 1.26 2.88
CA GLU A 98 -13.51 1.96 4.03
C GLU A 98 -14.66 2.69 4.75
N PRO A 99 -15.07 2.24 5.95
CA PRO A 99 -16.27 2.75 6.59
C PRO A 99 -16.10 4.17 7.13
N LYS A 100 -14.87 4.53 7.48
CA LYS A 100 -14.49 5.83 8.02
C LYS A 100 -13.14 6.25 7.46
N TYR A 101 -13.19 6.91 6.32
CA TYR A 101 -11.99 7.41 5.64
C TYR A 101 -11.09 8.21 6.59
N MET A 102 -9.81 7.87 6.63
CA MET A 102 -8.79 8.49 7.49
C MET A 102 -9.08 8.39 9.01
N ASN A 103 -9.81 7.37 9.48
CA ASN A 103 -10.09 7.21 10.91
C ASN A 103 -8.85 6.82 11.72
N LEU A 104 -7.90 6.13 11.11
CA LEU A 104 -6.71 5.58 11.76
C LEU A 104 -5.41 6.31 11.40
N ASN A 105 -5.47 7.31 10.52
CA ASN A 105 -4.29 8.02 10.02
C ASN A 105 -4.58 9.51 9.77
N ASP A 106 -3.53 10.30 9.58
CA ASP A 106 -3.57 11.73 9.27
C ASP A 106 -3.47 12.02 7.76
N HIS A 107 -3.19 10.99 6.96
CA HIS A 107 -3.16 11.04 5.51
C HIS A 107 -3.65 9.72 4.89
N PRO A 108 -4.17 9.75 3.65
CA PRO A 108 -4.79 8.59 3.02
C PRO A 108 -3.80 7.47 2.74
N HIS A 109 -4.19 6.24 3.00
CA HIS A 109 -3.46 5.04 2.63
C HIS A 109 -4.26 4.16 1.67
N PRO A 110 -3.58 3.41 0.78
CA PRO A 110 -4.24 2.64 -0.25
C PRO A 110 -4.63 1.25 0.20
N TYR A 111 -5.67 0.70 -0.42
CA TYR A 111 -6.08 -0.69 -0.36
C TYR A 111 -6.46 -1.20 -1.75
N GLY A 112 -6.28 -2.50 -1.99
CA GLY A 112 -6.60 -3.08 -3.29
C GLY A 112 -6.30 -4.56 -3.41
N VAL A 113 -6.35 -5.05 -4.64
CA VAL A 113 -6.03 -6.45 -4.98
C VAL A 113 -4.59 -6.58 -5.49
N PHE A 114 -4.02 -7.75 -5.28
CA PHE A 114 -2.76 -8.12 -5.93
C PHE A 114 -2.89 -9.42 -6.71
N ILE A 115 -2.04 -9.58 -7.71
CA ILE A 115 -1.88 -10.77 -8.56
C ILE A 115 -0.40 -11.12 -8.70
N ALA A 116 -0.11 -12.21 -9.41
CA ALA A 116 1.25 -12.63 -9.74
C ALA A 116 2.11 -12.93 -8.50
N GLY A 117 1.47 -13.38 -7.41
CA GLY A 117 2.14 -13.69 -6.15
C GLY A 117 3.00 -14.94 -6.27
N ASN A 118 4.33 -14.77 -6.29
CA ASN A 118 5.31 -15.85 -6.30
C ASN A 118 6.16 -15.79 -5.03
N ASP A 119 6.53 -16.95 -4.50
CA ASP A 119 7.31 -17.12 -3.26
C ASP A 119 6.74 -16.34 -2.06
N MET A 120 5.42 -16.24 -2.01
CA MET A 120 4.70 -15.47 -0.99
C MET A 120 5.07 -15.93 0.42
N GLY A 121 5.28 -14.96 1.31
CA GLY A 121 5.69 -15.20 2.69
C GLY A 121 7.20 -15.29 2.90
N THR A 122 8.01 -15.38 1.84
CA THR A 122 9.47 -15.38 1.91
C THR A 122 10.05 -13.99 1.62
N ASP A 123 11.36 -13.83 1.80
CA ASP A 123 12.05 -12.57 1.43
C ASP A 123 12.25 -12.43 -0.08
N GLN A 124 11.94 -13.49 -0.85
CA GLN A 124 11.97 -13.52 -2.31
C GLN A 124 10.61 -13.30 -2.95
N GLN A 125 9.59 -12.95 -2.16
CA GLN A 125 8.24 -12.75 -2.67
C GLN A 125 8.18 -11.68 -3.75
N SER A 126 7.38 -11.94 -4.78
CA SER A 126 7.06 -10.95 -5.80
C SER A 126 5.56 -10.93 -6.07
N TYR A 127 4.99 -9.75 -6.28
CA TYR A 127 3.58 -9.56 -6.68
C TYR A 127 3.36 -8.14 -7.19
N LEU A 128 2.28 -7.96 -7.98
CA LEU A 128 1.80 -6.66 -8.45
C LEU A 128 0.46 -6.34 -7.80
N TYR A 129 0.27 -5.13 -7.33
CA TYR A 129 -1.02 -4.68 -6.81
C TYR A 129 -1.50 -3.40 -7.49
N CYS A 130 -2.82 -3.27 -7.61
CA CYS A 130 -3.53 -2.04 -7.91
C CYS A 130 -4.34 -1.67 -6.67
N ALA A 131 -4.19 -0.46 -6.21
CA ALA A 131 -4.84 0.02 -4.99
C ALA A 131 -5.34 1.45 -5.14
N ALA A 132 -6.48 1.73 -4.52
CA ALA A 132 -7.10 3.04 -4.50
C ALA A 132 -6.94 3.71 -3.14
N TYR A 133 -6.92 5.03 -3.17
CA TYR A 133 -6.99 5.89 -1.99
C TYR A 133 -8.36 6.56 -1.94
N GLY A 134 -8.95 6.67 -0.78
CA GLY A 134 -10.24 7.35 -0.60
C GLY A 134 -10.26 8.85 -0.95
N LYS A 135 -9.13 9.43 -1.39
CA LYS A 135 -9.04 10.81 -1.92
C LYS A 135 -9.18 10.92 -3.44
N GLY A 136 -9.37 9.79 -4.17
CA GLY A 136 -9.61 9.79 -5.62
C GLY A 136 -8.39 9.52 -6.49
N ASN A 137 -7.29 9.03 -5.92
CA ASN A 137 -6.13 8.57 -6.67
C ASN A 137 -5.92 7.07 -6.52
N PHE A 138 -5.10 6.50 -7.39
CA PHE A 138 -4.73 5.09 -7.39
C PHE A 138 -3.22 4.91 -7.57
N ILE A 139 -2.74 3.74 -7.22
CA ILE A 139 -1.34 3.34 -7.40
C ILE A 139 -1.28 1.93 -7.97
N VAL A 140 -0.38 1.72 -8.93
CA VAL A 140 0.03 0.40 -9.40
C VAL A 140 1.48 0.20 -9.00
N ARG A 141 1.71 -0.73 -8.09
CA ARG A 141 3.01 -0.97 -7.48
C ARG A 141 3.22 -2.46 -7.27
N GLY A 142 4.45 -2.88 -7.12
CA GLY A 142 4.76 -4.27 -6.84
C GLY A 142 6.01 -4.42 -5.99
N PHE A 143 6.24 -5.66 -5.63
CA PHE A 143 7.43 -6.14 -4.97
C PHE A 143 8.07 -7.23 -5.83
N GLY A 144 9.37 -7.24 -5.85
CA GLY A 144 10.24 -8.21 -6.48
C GLY A 144 11.56 -8.21 -5.72
N PRO A 145 12.73 -8.36 -6.38
CA PRO A 145 14.03 -8.16 -5.73
C PRO A 145 14.14 -6.78 -5.06
N ALA A 146 13.40 -5.79 -5.59
CA ALA A 146 13.15 -4.49 -4.96
C ALA A 146 11.69 -4.08 -5.18
N ALA A 147 11.19 -3.14 -4.36
CA ALA A 147 9.89 -2.53 -4.62
C ALA A 147 9.94 -1.69 -5.90
N PHE A 148 8.89 -1.78 -6.73
CA PHE A 148 8.77 -1.02 -7.96
C PHE A 148 7.39 -0.38 -8.09
N GLN A 149 7.31 0.73 -8.81
CA GLN A 149 6.07 1.45 -9.05
C GLN A 149 5.90 1.72 -10.55
N MET A 150 4.69 1.53 -11.05
CA MET A 150 4.38 1.61 -12.48
C MET A 150 3.78 2.94 -12.88
N ASN A 151 3.15 3.66 -11.95
CA ASN A 151 2.61 4.99 -12.17
C ASN A 151 3.25 6.04 -11.25
N GLY A 152 2.87 7.30 -11.36
CA GLY A 152 3.53 8.44 -10.71
C GLY A 152 3.73 8.28 -9.19
N ARG A 153 4.77 8.89 -8.66
CA ARG A 153 5.07 8.86 -7.21
C ARG A 153 3.89 9.44 -6.42
N GLY A 154 3.39 8.68 -5.43
CA GLY A 154 2.20 9.06 -4.65
C GLY A 154 0.88 8.72 -5.34
N GLY A 155 0.93 8.04 -6.51
CA GLY A 155 -0.24 7.66 -7.31
C GLY A 155 -0.76 8.76 -8.22
N GLU A 156 -1.75 8.44 -9.02
CA GLU A 156 -2.37 9.32 -10.01
C GLU A 156 -3.84 9.55 -9.68
N MET A 157 -4.31 10.79 -9.86
CA MET A 157 -5.73 11.12 -9.75
C MET A 157 -6.48 10.54 -10.95
N ASN A 158 -7.65 9.97 -10.70
CA ASN A 158 -8.52 9.46 -11.77
C ASN A 158 -9.98 9.57 -11.36
N ASP A 159 -10.83 10.02 -12.26
CA ASP A 159 -12.28 10.22 -12.01
C ASP A 159 -13.04 8.89 -11.80
N ALA A 160 -12.45 7.75 -12.18
CA ALA A 160 -13.01 6.44 -11.85
C ALA A 160 -12.87 6.08 -10.37
N VAL A 161 -11.94 6.71 -9.64
CA VAL A 161 -11.70 6.45 -8.22
C VAL A 161 -12.63 7.32 -7.38
N HIS A 162 -13.53 6.71 -6.62
CA HIS A 162 -14.44 7.44 -5.76
C HIS A 162 -13.68 8.19 -4.65
N LYS A 163 -14.20 9.35 -4.30
CA LYS A 163 -13.69 10.19 -3.21
C LYS A 163 -14.64 10.09 -2.01
N ALA A 164 -14.08 9.91 -0.83
CA ALA A 164 -14.82 10.13 0.39
C ALA A 164 -15.30 11.60 0.46
N ALA A 165 -16.48 11.84 1.00
CA ALA A 165 -16.99 13.19 1.16
C ALA A 165 -16.17 14.03 2.17
N GLY A 166 -15.39 13.36 3.01
CA GLY A 166 -14.47 13.96 3.99
C GLY A 166 -13.96 12.92 4.98
N PRO A 167 -13.04 13.30 5.89
CA PRO A 167 -12.59 12.42 6.97
C PRO A 167 -13.77 11.85 7.77
N GLY A 168 -13.69 10.57 8.13
CA GLY A 168 -14.75 9.85 8.85
C GLY A 168 -15.95 9.43 7.99
N GLN A 169 -16.00 9.78 6.70
CA GLN A 169 -17.06 9.40 5.79
C GLN A 169 -16.72 8.10 5.04
N PRO A 170 -17.70 7.28 4.67
CA PRO A 170 -17.44 6.02 3.96
C PRO A 170 -17.03 6.26 2.51
N VAL A 171 -16.24 5.35 1.97
CA VAL A 171 -15.92 5.27 0.55
C VAL A 171 -15.80 3.82 0.10
N THR A 172 -16.36 3.49 -1.07
CA THR A 172 -16.34 2.15 -1.64
C THR A 172 -15.70 2.16 -3.02
N GLN A 173 -14.85 1.17 -3.30
CA GLN A 173 -14.18 0.95 -4.58
C GLN A 173 -14.33 -0.51 -5.01
N GLU A 174 -14.71 -0.80 -6.24
CA GLU A 174 -14.40 -2.09 -6.87
C GLU A 174 -13.04 -1.97 -7.57
N ILE A 175 -12.11 -2.86 -7.25
CA ILE A 175 -10.75 -2.82 -7.80
C ILE A 175 -10.47 -4.16 -8.46
N ALA A 176 -9.98 -4.12 -9.69
CA ALA A 176 -9.65 -5.30 -10.49
C ALA A 176 -8.25 -5.21 -11.10
N LEU A 177 -7.57 -6.34 -11.16
CA LEU A 177 -6.37 -6.57 -11.96
C LEU A 177 -6.64 -7.71 -12.93
N SER A 178 -6.35 -7.48 -14.20
CA SER A 178 -6.57 -8.45 -15.28
C SER A 178 -5.28 -8.71 -16.02
N VAL A 179 -5.05 -9.97 -16.39
CA VAL A 179 -4.06 -10.38 -17.37
C VAL A 179 -4.80 -10.72 -18.66
N LYS A 180 -4.54 -9.97 -19.73
CA LYS A 180 -5.23 -10.09 -21.03
C LYS A 180 -4.20 -10.11 -22.16
N GLY A 181 -3.96 -11.29 -22.73
CA GLY A 181 -2.92 -11.44 -23.74
C GLY A 181 -1.58 -10.93 -23.21
N ASP A 182 -1.00 -9.95 -23.87
CA ASP A 182 0.30 -9.37 -23.53
C ASP A 182 0.21 -8.13 -22.61
N ASN A 183 -0.97 -7.86 -22.04
CA ASN A 183 -1.17 -6.70 -21.16
C ASN A 183 -1.65 -7.11 -19.77
N VAL A 184 -1.33 -6.27 -18.81
CA VAL A 184 -1.88 -6.30 -17.45
C VAL A 184 -2.59 -4.97 -17.20
N GLU A 185 -3.87 -5.04 -16.86
CA GLU A 185 -4.73 -3.88 -16.69
C GLU A 185 -5.18 -3.74 -15.24
N CYS A 186 -5.16 -2.52 -14.72
CA CYS A 186 -5.85 -2.14 -13.50
C CYS A 186 -7.15 -1.44 -13.87
N ALA A 187 -8.27 -1.88 -13.30
CA ALA A 187 -9.55 -1.21 -13.42
C ALA A 187 -10.11 -0.88 -12.04
N ILE A 188 -10.74 0.30 -11.92
CA ILE A 188 -11.40 0.75 -10.69
C ILE A 188 -12.81 1.21 -11.06
N ASN A 189 -13.80 0.72 -10.31
CA ASN A 189 -15.21 0.98 -10.52
C ASN A 189 -15.66 0.77 -11.99
N GLY A 190 -15.17 -0.34 -12.58
CA GLY A 190 -15.51 -0.75 -13.95
C GLY A 190 -14.76 -0.03 -15.06
N LYS A 191 -13.86 0.91 -14.76
CA LYS A 191 -13.07 1.65 -15.78
C LYS A 191 -11.59 1.27 -15.68
N THR A 192 -10.96 0.92 -16.81
CA THR A 192 -9.50 0.73 -16.88
C THR A 192 -8.81 2.07 -16.61
N VAL A 193 -7.99 2.11 -15.57
CA VAL A 193 -7.23 3.30 -15.14
C VAL A 193 -5.75 3.21 -15.51
N ALA A 194 -5.24 1.99 -15.76
CA ALA A 194 -3.88 1.77 -16.23
C ALA A 194 -3.79 0.44 -17.00
N SER A 195 -2.86 0.39 -17.96
CA SER A 195 -2.53 -0.81 -18.72
C SER A 195 -1.02 -0.83 -18.99
N TYR A 196 -0.39 -1.98 -18.80
CA TYR A 196 1.06 -2.16 -18.96
C TYR A 196 1.34 -3.44 -19.76
N PRO A 197 2.31 -3.41 -20.70
CA PRO A 197 2.81 -4.61 -21.32
C PRO A 197 3.38 -5.61 -20.29
N LYS A 198 3.09 -6.89 -20.43
CA LYS A 198 3.70 -7.94 -19.58
C LYS A 198 5.22 -7.87 -19.57
N ALA A 199 5.83 -7.54 -20.71
CA ALA A 199 7.28 -7.42 -20.85
C ALA A 199 7.88 -6.36 -19.93
N ASP A 200 7.11 -5.32 -19.58
CA ASP A 200 7.54 -4.27 -18.65
C ASP A 200 7.41 -4.68 -17.18
N LEU A 201 6.63 -5.71 -16.91
CA LEU A 201 6.35 -6.23 -15.58
C LEU A 201 7.15 -7.48 -15.23
N VAL A 202 7.28 -8.42 -16.18
CA VAL A 202 8.00 -9.68 -15.99
C VAL A 202 9.45 -9.49 -16.43
N THR A 203 10.28 -9.07 -15.46
CA THR A 203 11.70 -8.79 -15.65
C THR A 203 12.49 -9.30 -14.45
N SER A 204 13.80 -9.43 -14.57
CA SER A 204 14.68 -9.83 -13.45
C SER A 204 14.59 -8.89 -12.23
N GLY A 205 14.15 -7.66 -12.42
CA GLY A 205 14.03 -6.64 -11.36
C GLY A 205 12.62 -6.51 -10.76
N LYS A 206 11.60 -7.19 -11.31
CA LYS A 206 10.20 -7.03 -10.93
C LYS A 206 9.53 -8.38 -10.66
N LEU A 207 8.56 -8.77 -11.50
CA LEU A 207 7.81 -10.02 -11.32
C LEU A 207 8.53 -11.21 -11.92
N LYS A 208 8.39 -12.38 -11.30
CA LYS A 208 8.83 -13.66 -11.86
C LYS A 208 7.91 -14.15 -12.96
N SER A 209 6.61 -13.92 -12.85
CA SER A 209 5.55 -14.33 -13.78
C SER A 209 4.32 -13.47 -13.53
N THR A 210 3.37 -13.43 -14.46
CA THR A 210 1.99 -12.96 -14.22
C THR A 210 1.10 -14.04 -13.63
N ASP A 211 1.53 -15.32 -13.66
CA ASP A 211 0.86 -16.42 -12.97
C ASP A 211 1.27 -16.45 -11.50
N GLY A 212 0.36 -16.87 -10.62
CA GLY A 212 0.68 -16.99 -9.21
C GLY A 212 -0.52 -16.85 -8.28
N ILE A 213 -0.23 -16.57 -7.03
CA ILE A 213 -1.23 -16.32 -5.98
C ILE A 213 -1.83 -14.92 -6.15
N TYR A 214 -3.11 -14.78 -5.85
CA TYR A 214 -3.79 -13.50 -5.73
C TYR A 214 -4.34 -13.29 -4.33
N GLY A 215 -4.54 -12.02 -3.96
CA GLY A 215 -5.04 -11.64 -2.66
C GLY A 215 -5.31 -10.15 -2.54
N ILE A 216 -5.23 -9.65 -1.31
CA ILE A 216 -5.52 -8.26 -0.98
C ILE A 216 -4.31 -7.58 -0.35
N ARG A 217 -4.17 -6.28 -0.61
CA ARG A 217 -3.07 -5.45 -0.15
C ARG A 217 -3.61 -4.20 0.56
N PHE A 218 -3.03 -3.88 1.72
CA PHE A 218 -3.37 -2.69 2.52
C PHE A 218 -2.13 -1.88 2.85
N GLY A 219 -2.25 -0.57 2.81
CA GLY A 219 -1.32 0.36 3.43
C GLY A 219 -1.38 0.27 4.95
N HIS A 220 -0.52 0.99 5.65
CA HIS A 220 -0.57 1.04 7.11
C HIS A 220 -1.75 1.88 7.62
N ASN A 221 -2.16 1.67 8.89
CA ASN A 221 -3.21 2.40 9.59
C ASN A 221 -4.53 2.53 8.78
N THR A 222 -4.97 1.44 8.15
CA THR A 222 -6.15 1.42 7.28
C THR A 222 -7.17 0.41 7.76
N GLU A 223 -8.44 0.74 7.67
CA GLU A 223 -9.56 -0.17 7.97
C GLU A 223 -10.50 -0.26 6.79
N ALA A 224 -10.80 -1.48 6.32
CA ALA A 224 -11.85 -1.68 5.33
C ALA A 224 -12.43 -3.10 5.39
N THR A 225 -13.69 -3.23 4.97
CA THR A 225 -14.30 -4.51 4.61
C THR A 225 -14.04 -4.85 3.15
N VAL A 226 -13.78 -6.13 2.87
CA VAL A 226 -13.55 -6.66 1.53
C VAL A 226 -14.59 -7.72 1.22
N THR A 227 -15.32 -7.54 0.12
CA THR A 227 -16.32 -8.49 -0.36
C THR A 227 -16.02 -8.88 -1.80
N GLY A 228 -16.51 -10.06 -2.21
CA GLY A 228 -16.47 -10.47 -3.62
C GLY A 228 -15.04 -10.68 -4.17
N LEU A 229 -14.05 -11.05 -3.33
CA LEU A 229 -12.74 -11.43 -3.85
C LEU A 229 -12.90 -12.68 -4.70
N THR A 230 -12.78 -12.51 -6.00
CA THR A 230 -13.01 -13.56 -7.00
C THR A 230 -11.96 -13.52 -8.10
N MET A 231 -11.74 -14.66 -8.74
CA MET A 231 -10.95 -14.79 -9.96
C MET A 231 -11.82 -15.41 -11.05
N THR A 232 -11.81 -14.82 -12.21
CA THR A 232 -12.49 -15.32 -13.43
C THR A 232 -11.47 -15.53 -14.53
N LYS A 233 -11.43 -16.70 -15.14
CA LYS A 233 -10.65 -16.96 -16.36
C LYS A 233 -11.30 -16.25 -17.54
N GLN A 234 -10.47 -15.80 -18.46
CA GLN A 234 -10.87 -15.17 -19.74
C GLN A 234 -10.49 -16.05 -20.91
#